data_8f1bc955b049513b04c7e22dd735e7af
#
_entry.id   8f1bc955b049513b04c7e22dd735e7af
#
_cell.length_a   1.000
_cell.length_b   1.000
_cell.length_c   1.000
_cell.angle_alpha   90.00
_cell.angle_beta   90.00
_cell.angle_gamma   90.00
#
_symmetry.space_group_name_H-M   'P 1'
#
loop_
_entity.id
_entity.type
_entity.pdbx_description
1 polymer ?
#
loop_
_entity_poly.entity_id
_entity_poly.type
_entity_poly.pdbx_seq_one_letter_code
_entity_poly.pdbx_strand_id
1 'polypeptide(L)'
;MYIEGKITNLQKKAINYFADKLFSYQLKRNLNVRIITRRKPVEFYGLAEVISFNTSGRARDFLIEINGSLSIEDKLRTLAHEMVHVKQYAYDELNCEMTMWRGKKVDAEKIPYAQQPWEIEAWTKGDRLYRSFMNGHVRLCALQRPRIPN
;
A
#
# COMPACT_ATOMS: atom_id res chain seq x y z
N MET A 1 5.90 11.81 -4.00
CA MET A 1 6.30 10.40 -3.82
C MET A 1 6.93 9.93 -5.11
N TYR A 2 8.11 9.37 -4.99
CA TYR A 2 8.77 8.69 -6.10
C TYR A 2 8.37 7.21 -6.07
N ILE A 3 8.00 6.66 -7.23
CA ILE A 3 7.61 5.25 -7.37
C ILE A 3 8.56 4.61 -8.37
N GLU A 4 9.25 3.57 -7.95
CA GLU A 4 10.17 2.77 -8.76
C GLU A 4 9.66 1.33 -8.88
N GLY A 5 9.82 0.71 -10.05
CA GLY A 5 9.52 -0.70 -10.28
C GLY A 5 8.85 -0.98 -11.62
N LYS A 6 8.83 -2.26 -11.98
CA LYS A 6 8.10 -2.74 -13.17
C LYS A 6 6.64 -2.96 -12.81
N ILE A 7 5.83 -1.93 -12.91
CA ILE A 7 4.39 -1.94 -12.63
C ILE A 7 3.59 -1.49 -13.85
N THR A 8 2.36 -1.97 -13.94
CA THR A 8 1.44 -1.55 -15.01
C THR A 8 0.95 -0.11 -14.78
N ASN A 9 0.44 0.52 -15.85
CA ASN A 9 -0.17 1.85 -15.73
C ASN A 9 -1.35 1.87 -14.74
N LEU A 10 -2.13 0.79 -14.68
CA LEU A 10 -3.24 0.67 -13.72
C LEU A 10 -2.73 0.63 -12.28
N GLN A 11 -1.71 -0.17 -12.00
CA GLN A 11 -1.07 -0.22 -10.68
C GLN A 11 -0.49 1.14 -10.30
N LYS A 12 0.18 1.84 -11.23
CA LYS A 12 0.72 3.18 -10.98
C LYS A 12 -0.37 4.19 -10.63
N LYS A 13 -1.50 4.17 -11.35
CA LYS A 13 -2.67 5.01 -11.05
C LYS A 13 -3.25 4.68 -9.67
N ALA A 14 -3.37 3.39 -9.35
CA ALA A 14 -3.89 2.94 -8.06
C ALA A 14 -3.00 3.41 -6.90
N ILE A 15 -1.69 3.21 -6.98
CA ILE A 15 -0.73 3.61 -5.95
C ILE A 15 -0.77 5.14 -5.72
N ASN A 16 -0.80 5.93 -6.80
CA ASN A 16 -0.93 7.39 -6.66
C ASN A 16 -2.23 7.78 -5.98
N TYR A 17 -3.34 7.14 -6.35
CA TYR A 17 -4.64 7.36 -5.70
C TYR A 17 -4.59 7.01 -4.21
N PHE A 18 -4.03 5.84 -3.85
CA PHE A 18 -3.89 5.43 -2.45
C PHE A 18 -3.01 6.41 -1.67
N ALA A 19 -1.90 6.84 -2.26
CA ALA A 19 -1.01 7.81 -1.65
C ALA A 19 -1.69 9.16 -1.41
N ASP A 20 -2.52 9.63 -2.33
CA ASP A 20 -3.28 10.87 -2.17
C ASP A 20 -4.30 10.80 -1.02
N LYS A 21 -4.79 9.59 -0.70
CA LYS A 21 -5.72 9.38 0.41
C LYS A 21 -5.04 9.11 1.75
N LEU A 22 -3.81 8.58 1.73
CA LEU A 22 -3.10 8.15 2.93
C LEU A 22 -2.15 9.21 3.48
N PHE A 23 -1.55 10.04 2.62
CA PHE A 23 -0.47 10.95 3.01
C PHE A 23 -0.85 12.42 2.81
N SER A 24 -0.37 13.27 3.73
CA SER A 24 -0.36 14.71 3.47
C SER A 24 0.51 15.03 2.25
N TYR A 25 0.23 16.14 1.59
CA TYR A 25 1.01 16.60 0.44
C TYR A 25 2.51 16.71 0.75
N GLN A 26 2.86 17.26 1.92
CA GLN A 26 4.24 17.43 2.35
C GLN A 26 4.94 16.09 2.57
N LEU A 27 4.29 15.15 3.29
CA LEU A 27 4.86 13.82 3.51
C LEU A 27 5.01 13.06 2.20
N LYS A 28 3.97 13.05 1.36
CA LYS A 28 3.99 12.36 0.07
C LYS A 28 5.20 12.76 -0.79
N ARG A 29 5.59 14.03 -0.81
CA ARG A 29 6.77 14.48 -1.58
C ARG A 29 8.09 13.87 -1.11
N ASN A 30 8.17 13.47 0.15
CA ASN A 30 9.39 12.95 0.79
C ASN A 30 9.41 11.42 0.89
N LEU A 31 8.48 10.73 0.23
CA LEU A 31 8.41 9.27 0.24
C LEU A 31 8.98 8.68 -1.06
N ASN A 32 9.78 7.62 -0.91
CA ASN A 32 10.21 6.76 -1.99
C ASN A 32 9.63 5.36 -1.77
N VAL A 33 8.95 4.82 -2.78
CA VAL A 33 8.34 3.49 -2.71
C VAL A 33 8.80 2.69 -3.92
N ARG A 34 9.60 1.66 -3.65
CA ARG A 34 10.02 0.69 -4.67
C ARG A 34 9.07 -0.50 -4.64
N ILE A 35 8.64 -0.96 -5.82
CA ILE A 35 7.73 -2.08 -5.95
C ILE A 35 8.38 -3.18 -6.77
N ILE A 36 8.41 -4.39 -6.21
CA ILE A 36 8.93 -5.58 -6.87
C ILE A 36 7.82 -6.61 -6.99
N THR A 37 7.58 -7.08 -8.21
CA THR A 37 6.70 -8.22 -8.46
C THR A 37 7.54 -9.50 -8.49
N ARG A 38 7.33 -10.40 -7.54
CA ARG A 38 8.01 -11.68 -7.46
C ARG A 38 7.41 -12.65 -8.47
N ARG A 39 8.22 -13.07 -9.44
CA ARG A 39 7.79 -14.02 -10.50
C ARG A 39 7.71 -15.48 -10.03
N LYS A 40 8.52 -15.86 -9.05
CA LYS A 40 8.49 -17.20 -8.46
C LYS A 40 7.37 -17.26 -7.43
N PRO A 41 6.75 -18.42 -7.23
CA PRO A 41 5.77 -18.61 -6.16
C PRO A 41 6.36 -18.18 -4.82
N VAL A 42 5.60 -17.38 -4.07
CA VAL A 42 5.91 -16.94 -2.70
C VAL A 42 4.69 -17.21 -1.83
N GLU A 43 4.92 -17.46 -0.55
CA GLU A 43 3.85 -17.83 0.39
C GLU A 43 3.00 -16.65 0.83
N PHE A 44 3.40 -15.43 0.52
CA PHE A 44 2.67 -14.21 0.89
C PHE A 44 1.99 -13.56 -0.33
N TYR A 45 0.98 -12.74 -0.09
CA TYR A 45 0.34 -11.89 -1.10
C TYR A 45 1.17 -10.64 -1.39
N GLY A 46 1.63 -9.97 -0.34
CA GLY A 46 2.50 -8.80 -0.37
C GLY A 46 3.26 -8.64 0.92
N LEU A 47 4.22 -7.70 0.91
CA LEU A 47 5.03 -7.34 2.06
C LEU A 47 5.52 -5.90 1.88
N ALA A 48 5.36 -5.06 2.90
CA ALA A 48 5.93 -3.72 2.95
C ALA A 48 7.05 -3.65 3.99
N GLU A 49 8.22 -3.17 3.57
CA GLU A 49 9.41 -3.04 4.41
C GLU A 49 9.95 -1.61 4.39
N VAL A 50 10.50 -1.18 5.53
CA VAL A 50 11.27 0.06 5.61
C VAL A 50 12.71 -0.21 5.18
N ILE A 51 13.18 0.53 4.18
CA ILE A 51 14.54 0.40 3.64
C ILE A 51 15.49 1.39 4.32
N SER A 52 15.04 2.62 4.52
CA SER A 52 15.87 3.62 5.18
C SER A 52 15.06 4.71 5.88
N PHE A 53 15.76 5.42 6.74
CA PHE A 53 15.23 6.52 7.53
C PHE A 53 15.90 7.83 7.10
N ASN A 54 15.20 8.95 7.23
CA ASN A 54 15.80 10.25 7.04
C ASN A 54 16.68 10.65 8.24
N THR A 55 17.32 11.82 8.16
CA THR A 55 18.20 12.36 9.22
C THR A 55 17.48 12.57 10.56
N SER A 56 16.14 12.66 10.57
CA SER A 56 15.31 12.77 11.77
C SER A 56 14.85 11.41 12.31
N GLY A 57 15.38 10.30 11.78
CA GLY A 57 15.03 8.93 12.20
C GLY A 57 13.64 8.47 11.77
N ARG A 58 13.02 9.12 10.77
CA ARG A 58 11.68 8.75 10.27
C ARG A 58 11.79 7.93 8.99
N ALA A 59 11.01 6.86 8.89
CA ALA A 59 10.95 6.00 7.71
C ALA A 59 10.48 6.79 6.48
N ARG A 60 11.23 6.74 5.38
CA ARG A 60 10.94 7.48 4.14
C ARG A 60 11.14 6.68 2.87
N ASP A 61 11.94 5.63 2.91
CA ASP A 61 12.16 4.73 1.79
C ASP A 61 11.59 3.35 2.11
N PHE A 62 10.79 2.84 1.20
CA PHE A 62 10.03 1.61 1.38
C PHE A 62 10.18 0.67 0.20
N LEU A 63 10.15 -0.62 0.48
CA LEU A 63 10.00 -1.68 -0.50
C LEU A 63 8.64 -2.35 -0.31
N ILE A 64 7.88 -2.47 -1.39
CA ILE A 64 6.69 -3.31 -1.46
C ILE A 64 6.98 -4.49 -2.39
N GLU A 65 6.88 -5.69 -1.88
CA GLU A 65 6.94 -6.91 -2.69
C GLU A 65 5.51 -7.43 -2.92
N ILE A 66 5.21 -7.83 -4.15
CA ILE A 66 3.91 -8.38 -4.54
C ILE A 66 4.10 -9.74 -5.17
N ASN A 67 3.27 -10.70 -4.77
CA ASN A 67 3.22 -12.01 -5.41
C ASN A 67 2.72 -11.86 -6.87
N GLY A 68 3.59 -12.21 -7.81
CA GLY A 68 3.33 -12.07 -9.24
C GLY A 68 2.30 -13.04 -9.80
N SER A 69 1.99 -14.14 -9.09
CA SER A 69 0.98 -15.13 -9.50
C SER A 69 -0.46 -14.68 -9.24
N LEU A 70 -0.67 -13.61 -8.48
CA LEU A 70 -1.99 -13.08 -8.18
C LEU A 70 -2.70 -12.54 -9.42
N SER A 71 -4.04 -12.56 -9.39
CA SER A 71 -4.86 -11.83 -10.35
C SER A 71 -4.57 -10.32 -10.32
N ILE A 72 -4.97 -9.60 -11.36
CA ILE A 72 -4.82 -8.13 -11.37
C ILE A 72 -5.60 -7.50 -10.21
N GLU A 73 -6.78 -8.01 -9.93
CA GLU A 73 -7.62 -7.55 -8.82
C GLU A 73 -6.92 -7.75 -7.48
N ASP A 74 -6.42 -8.96 -7.21
CA ASP A 74 -5.74 -9.27 -5.96
C ASP A 74 -4.45 -8.47 -5.79
N LYS A 75 -3.70 -8.24 -6.89
CA LYS A 75 -2.54 -7.34 -6.86
C LYS A 75 -2.90 -5.92 -6.44
N LEU A 76 -4.02 -5.38 -6.94
CA LEU A 76 -4.48 -4.04 -6.55
C LEU A 76 -4.96 -3.99 -5.09
N ARG A 77 -5.66 -5.03 -4.62
CA ARG A 77 -6.05 -5.15 -3.20
C ARG A 77 -4.84 -5.23 -2.29
N THR A 78 -3.86 -6.06 -2.67
CA THR A 78 -2.60 -6.20 -1.94
C THR A 78 -1.84 -4.87 -1.92
N LEU A 79 -1.70 -4.19 -3.05
CA LEU A 79 -1.06 -2.86 -3.08
C LEU A 79 -1.76 -1.86 -2.16
N ALA A 80 -3.09 -1.87 -2.09
CA ALA A 80 -3.82 -0.99 -1.17
C ALA A 80 -3.51 -1.33 0.29
N HIS A 81 -3.44 -2.62 0.65
CA HIS A 81 -3.06 -3.11 1.97
C HIS A 81 -1.63 -2.68 2.34
N GLU A 82 -0.66 -2.96 1.49
CA GLU A 82 0.75 -2.63 1.73
C GLU A 82 0.99 -1.11 1.81
N MET A 83 0.25 -0.31 1.05
CA MET A 83 0.31 1.14 1.16
C MET A 83 -0.20 1.67 2.51
N VAL A 84 -1.11 0.94 3.18
CA VAL A 84 -1.50 1.27 4.56
C VAL A 84 -0.35 0.98 5.52
N HIS A 85 0.40 -0.11 5.34
CA HIS A 85 1.62 -0.36 6.15
C HIS A 85 2.68 0.71 5.92
N VAL A 86 2.92 1.14 4.68
CA VAL A 86 3.79 2.28 4.40
C VAL A 86 3.34 3.53 5.19
N LYS A 87 2.03 3.79 5.27
CA LYS A 87 1.47 4.89 6.05
C LYS A 87 1.74 4.72 7.55
N GLN A 88 1.56 3.53 8.09
CA GLN A 88 1.78 3.25 9.51
C GLN A 88 3.23 3.50 9.91
N TYR A 89 4.19 3.05 9.11
CA TYR A 89 5.62 3.32 9.32
C TYR A 89 5.98 4.80 9.10
N ALA A 90 5.48 5.42 8.04
CA ALA A 90 5.81 6.80 7.69
C ALA A 90 5.32 7.83 8.70
N TYR A 91 4.24 7.53 9.43
CA TYR A 91 3.68 8.34 10.54
C TYR A 91 4.12 7.87 11.93
N ASP A 92 5.06 6.92 12.02
CA ASP A 92 5.54 6.34 13.29
C ASP A 92 4.39 5.70 14.12
N GLU A 93 3.33 5.23 13.47
CA GLU A 93 2.24 4.50 14.13
C GLU A 93 2.65 3.07 14.49
N LEU A 94 3.49 2.45 13.66
CA LEU A 94 4.09 1.13 13.85
C LEU A 94 5.61 1.27 13.71
N ASN A 95 6.38 0.74 14.64
CA ASN A 95 7.84 0.63 14.50
C ASN A 95 8.25 -0.64 13.76
N CYS A 96 9.47 -0.67 13.22
CA CYS A 96 9.96 -1.79 12.42
C CYS A 96 10.02 -3.12 13.17
N GLU A 97 10.25 -3.08 14.47
CA GLU A 97 10.30 -4.27 15.33
C GLU A 97 8.91 -4.76 15.75
N MET A 98 7.84 -4.08 15.35
CA MET A 98 6.44 -4.38 15.72
C MET A 98 6.22 -4.49 17.23
N THR A 99 6.95 -3.68 18.01
CA THR A 99 6.88 -3.62 19.47
C THR A 99 6.13 -2.39 20.00
N MET A 100 5.80 -1.45 19.09
CA MET A 100 5.07 -0.22 19.40
C MET A 100 3.98 0.02 18.37
N TRP A 101 2.78 0.26 18.84
CA TRP A 101 1.63 0.67 18.04
C TRP A 101 1.00 1.93 18.62
N ARG A 102 1.05 3.02 17.88
CA ARG A 102 0.51 4.34 18.26
C ARG A 102 0.93 4.76 19.69
N GLY A 103 2.23 4.61 19.96
CA GLY A 103 2.84 4.97 21.24
C GLY A 103 2.61 3.98 22.40
N LYS A 104 1.92 2.87 22.15
CA LYS A 104 1.70 1.81 23.14
C LYS A 104 2.60 0.60 22.86
N LYS A 105 3.20 0.04 23.90
CA LYS A 105 3.93 -1.23 23.78
C LYS A 105 2.99 -2.35 23.41
N VAL A 106 3.40 -3.17 22.45
CA VAL A 106 2.69 -4.37 21.99
C VAL A 106 3.67 -5.54 21.91
N ASP A 107 3.15 -6.73 22.03
CA ASP A 107 3.90 -7.97 21.85
C ASP A 107 3.26 -8.73 20.67
N ALA A 108 3.83 -8.50 19.47
CA ALA A 108 3.29 -9.04 18.24
C ALA A 108 3.27 -10.58 18.24
N GLU A 109 4.21 -11.22 18.93
CA GLU A 109 4.29 -12.69 19.00
C GLU A 109 3.11 -13.31 19.77
N LYS A 110 2.53 -12.56 20.70
CA LYS A 110 1.37 -12.99 21.50
C LYS A 110 0.03 -12.69 20.84
N ILE A 111 0.01 -11.91 19.77
CA ILE A 111 -1.23 -11.53 19.09
C ILE A 111 -1.31 -12.29 17.77
N PRO A 112 -2.36 -13.14 17.56
CA PRO A 112 -2.57 -13.78 16.27
C PRO A 112 -2.56 -12.76 15.13
N TYR A 113 -1.95 -13.07 14.00
CA TYR A 113 -1.75 -12.15 12.87
C TYR A 113 -3.03 -11.38 12.50
N ALA A 114 -4.14 -12.08 12.33
CA ALA A 114 -5.42 -11.46 11.98
C ALA A 114 -6.03 -10.55 13.07
N GLN A 115 -5.48 -10.57 14.29
CA GLN A 115 -5.92 -9.74 15.42
C GLN A 115 -4.93 -8.61 15.71
N GLN A 116 -3.80 -8.54 15.03
CA GLN A 116 -2.86 -7.45 15.17
C GLN A 116 -3.51 -6.14 14.71
N PRO A 117 -3.48 -5.07 15.53
CA PRO A 117 -4.25 -3.86 15.24
C PRO A 117 -3.82 -3.15 13.94
N TRP A 118 -2.55 -3.24 13.56
CA TRP A 118 -2.05 -2.71 12.28
C TRP A 118 -2.56 -3.52 11.08
N GLU A 119 -2.71 -4.84 11.23
CA GLU A 119 -3.28 -5.70 10.19
C GLU A 119 -4.77 -5.43 10.00
N ILE A 120 -5.53 -5.31 11.11
CA ILE A 120 -6.95 -4.95 11.07
C ILE A 120 -7.13 -3.61 10.36
N GLU A 121 -6.30 -2.62 10.66
CA GLU A 121 -6.34 -1.32 9.95
C GLU A 121 -5.98 -1.50 8.48
N ALA A 122 -4.92 -2.25 8.16
CA ALA A 122 -4.45 -2.45 6.80
C ALA A 122 -5.53 -3.13 5.92
N TRP A 123 -6.17 -4.17 6.42
CA TRP A 123 -7.29 -4.83 5.73
C TRP A 123 -8.48 -3.91 5.55
N THR A 124 -8.94 -3.26 6.61
CA THR A 124 -10.15 -2.42 6.58
C THR A 124 -9.96 -1.20 5.69
N LYS A 125 -8.85 -0.49 5.87
CA LYS A 125 -8.56 0.73 5.12
C LYS A 125 -8.15 0.42 3.69
N GLY A 126 -7.37 -0.65 3.47
CA GLY A 126 -6.96 -1.13 2.16
C GLY A 126 -8.16 -1.52 1.29
N ASP A 127 -9.13 -2.26 1.83
CA ASP A 127 -10.36 -2.62 1.09
C ASP A 127 -11.18 -1.38 0.69
N ARG A 128 -11.31 -0.40 1.59
CA ARG A 128 -11.98 0.87 1.26
C ARG A 128 -11.27 1.64 0.14
N LEU A 129 -9.95 1.73 0.20
CA LEU A 129 -9.13 2.39 -0.82
C LEU A 129 -9.29 1.71 -2.18
N TYR A 130 -9.17 0.39 -2.21
CA TYR A 130 -9.35 -0.41 -3.41
C TYR A 130 -10.73 -0.19 -4.03
N ARG A 131 -11.81 -0.36 -3.26
CA ARG A 131 -13.19 -0.19 -3.75
C ARG A 131 -13.42 1.22 -4.28
N SER A 132 -12.95 2.24 -3.55
CA SER A 132 -13.08 3.63 -3.97
C SER A 132 -12.34 3.92 -5.27
N PHE A 133 -11.12 3.39 -5.42
CA PHE A 133 -10.35 3.49 -6.66
C PHE A 133 -11.07 2.83 -7.84
N MET A 134 -11.54 1.59 -7.66
CA MET A 134 -12.21 0.84 -8.72
C MET A 134 -13.52 1.50 -9.16
N ASN A 135 -14.34 2.00 -8.22
CA ASN A 135 -15.57 2.72 -8.52
C ASN A 135 -15.30 3.99 -9.35
N GLY A 136 -14.27 4.75 -9.01
CA GLY A 136 -13.83 5.93 -9.78
C GLY A 136 -13.29 5.56 -11.15
N HIS A 137 -12.47 4.51 -11.23
CA HIS A 137 -11.87 4.03 -12.48
C HIS A 137 -12.92 3.52 -13.48
N VAL A 138 -13.88 2.73 -13.01
CA VAL A 138 -14.99 2.21 -13.86
C VAL A 138 -15.83 3.35 -14.44
N ARG A 139 -16.15 4.38 -13.62
CA ARG A 139 -16.90 5.57 -14.08
C ARG A 139 -16.13 6.31 -15.17
N LEU A 140 -14.83 6.54 -15.00
CA LEU A 140 -14.00 7.21 -16.01
C LEU A 140 -13.92 6.43 -17.31
N CYS A 141 -13.74 5.11 -17.25
CA CYS A 141 -13.73 4.25 -18.44
C CYS A 141 -15.08 4.23 -19.17
N ALA A 142 -16.19 4.29 -18.42
CA ALA A 142 -17.54 4.37 -19.01
C ALA A 142 -17.77 5.70 -19.74
N LEU A 143 -17.26 6.81 -19.22
CA LEU A 143 -17.36 8.12 -19.85
C LEU A 143 -16.50 8.27 -21.11
N GLN A 144 -15.43 7.48 -21.23
CA GLN A 144 -14.52 7.49 -22.37
C GLN A 144 -14.94 6.55 -23.51
N ARG A 145 -16.00 5.76 -23.34
CA ARG A 145 -16.53 4.93 -24.43
C ARG A 145 -17.16 5.85 -25.49
N PRO A 146 -16.77 5.75 -26.79
CA PRO A 146 -17.43 6.50 -27.83
C PRO A 146 -18.92 6.13 -27.84
N ARG A 147 -19.80 7.14 -27.88
CA ARG A 147 -21.22 6.90 -28.14
C ARG A 147 -21.33 6.32 -29.55
N ILE A 148 -21.77 5.08 -29.65
CA ILE A 148 -22.11 4.48 -30.96
C ILE A 148 -23.31 5.28 -31.48
N PRO A 149 -23.22 5.99 -32.61
CA PRO A 149 -24.39 6.63 -33.19
C PRO A 149 -25.38 5.55 -33.64
N ASN A 150 -26.65 5.73 -33.29
CA ASN A 150 -27.75 4.89 -33.83
C ASN A 150 -27.87 5.06 -35.33
#